data_dffab144ee230ec2ff96bdfa2fda5f69
#
_entry.id   dffab144ee230ec2ff96bdfa2fda5f69
#
_cell.length_a   1.000
_cell.length_b   1.000
_cell.length_c   1.000
_cell.angle_alpha   90.00
_cell.angle_beta   90.00
_cell.angle_gamma   90.00
#
_symmetry.space_group_name_H-M   'P 1'
#
loop_
_entity.id
_entity.type
_entity.pdbx_description
1 polymer ?
#
loop_
_entity_poly.entity_id
_entity_poly.type
_entity_poly.pdbx_seq_one_letter_code
_entity_poly.pdbx_strand_id
1 'polypeptide(L)'
;MDSIQSLKGISRIETSSTFGWYVRVYRNKKTYSKFFSDSKFGGKDKALEMAISQKEELNKLIIGIPKKPTKRRVVTTDKRNTTGVLGVSRTSKKAPNGKSYNCYTVSWRPQPKVQKSTSFSIKKYGEEKALEMAIQLRLEKLPQMQ
;
A
#
# COMPACT_ATOMS: atom_id res chain seq x y z
N MET A 1 26.00 -17.49 -17.00
CA MET A 1 24.97 -17.35 -15.95
C MET A 1 23.77 -16.61 -16.57
N ASP A 2 22.75 -17.36 -16.83
CA ASP A 2 21.56 -16.79 -17.45
C ASP A 2 20.91 -15.84 -16.48
N SER A 3 20.92 -14.57 -16.84
CA SER A 3 20.17 -13.53 -16.15
C SER A 3 18.71 -13.95 -16.17
N ILE A 4 18.15 -14.36 -15.04
CA ILE A 4 16.71 -14.52 -14.87
C ILE A 4 16.12 -13.13 -15.09
N GLN A 5 15.79 -12.83 -16.34
CA GLN A 5 15.12 -11.58 -16.70
C GLN A 5 13.80 -11.55 -15.94
N SER A 6 13.67 -10.57 -15.05
CA SER A 6 12.47 -10.41 -14.25
C SER A 6 11.24 -10.24 -15.13
N LEU A 7 10.36 -11.22 -15.14
CA LEU A 7 9.06 -11.17 -15.85
C LEU A 7 8.04 -10.28 -15.17
N LYS A 8 8.43 -9.51 -14.17
CA LYS A 8 7.55 -8.54 -13.48
C LYS A 8 6.90 -7.58 -14.49
N GLY A 9 5.57 -7.57 -14.54
CA GLY A 9 4.80 -6.78 -15.51
C GLY A 9 4.52 -7.49 -16.84
N ILE A 10 4.96 -8.74 -16.98
CA ILE A 10 4.61 -9.62 -18.10
C ILE A 10 3.82 -10.80 -17.53
N SER A 11 2.65 -11.06 -18.05
CA SER A 11 1.77 -12.15 -17.60
C SER A 11 1.44 -13.07 -18.76
N ARG A 12 1.48 -14.37 -18.52
CA ARG A 12 1.02 -15.37 -19.47
C ARG A 12 -0.52 -15.41 -19.47
N ILE A 13 -1.12 -15.42 -20.67
CA ILE A 13 -2.55 -15.61 -20.89
C ILE A 13 -2.74 -16.93 -21.66
N GLU A 14 -3.49 -17.84 -21.07
CA GLU A 14 -3.88 -19.13 -21.67
C GLU A 14 -5.36 -19.37 -21.39
N THR A 15 -6.17 -19.20 -22.41
CA THR A 15 -7.61 -19.49 -22.36
C THR A 15 -7.95 -20.50 -23.45
N SER A 16 -9.22 -20.90 -23.56
CA SER A 16 -9.67 -21.85 -24.60
C SER A 16 -9.35 -21.44 -26.05
N SER A 17 -9.22 -20.14 -26.29
CA SER A 17 -9.01 -19.57 -27.64
C SER A 17 -7.87 -18.57 -27.75
N THR A 18 -7.29 -18.14 -26.63
CA THR A 18 -6.30 -17.06 -26.62
C THR A 18 -5.04 -17.49 -25.88
N PHE A 19 -3.92 -17.48 -26.58
CA PHE A 19 -2.59 -17.82 -26.06
C PHE A 19 -1.63 -16.68 -26.36
N GLY A 20 -0.95 -16.16 -25.33
CA GLY A 20 0.00 -15.07 -25.54
C GLY A 20 0.54 -14.48 -24.24
N TRP A 21 1.27 -13.39 -24.40
CA TRP A 21 1.88 -12.65 -23.30
C TRP A 21 1.32 -11.24 -23.22
N TYR A 22 0.96 -10.81 -22.03
CA TYR A 22 0.40 -9.50 -21.76
C TYR A 22 1.39 -8.67 -20.96
N VAL A 23 1.81 -7.55 -21.53
CA VAL A 23 2.73 -6.59 -20.90
C VAL A 23 1.94 -5.45 -20.29
N ARG A 24 2.21 -5.10 -19.04
CA ARG A 24 1.63 -3.95 -18.34
C ARG A 24 2.67 -3.17 -17.58
N VAL A 25 2.65 -1.85 -17.76
CA VAL A 25 3.46 -0.91 -16.99
C VAL A 25 2.58 0.25 -16.55
N TYR A 26 2.72 0.66 -15.29
CA TYR A 26 1.89 1.71 -14.69
C TYR A 26 2.70 2.97 -14.41
N ARG A 27 2.12 4.12 -14.75
CA ARG A 27 2.67 5.41 -14.38
C ARG A 27 1.57 6.45 -14.17
N ASN A 28 1.56 7.13 -13.02
CA ASN A 28 0.62 8.22 -12.73
C ASN A 28 -0.86 7.85 -12.95
N LYS A 29 -1.28 6.66 -12.50
CA LYS A 29 -2.63 6.07 -12.70
C LYS A 29 -2.96 5.69 -14.15
N LYS A 30 -2.02 5.84 -15.08
CA LYS A 30 -2.16 5.38 -16.46
C LYS A 30 -1.51 4.02 -16.63
N THR A 31 -2.20 3.12 -17.33
CA THR A 31 -1.71 1.80 -17.71
C THR A 31 -1.26 1.82 -19.15
N TYR A 32 -0.05 1.38 -19.41
CA TYR A 32 0.50 1.12 -20.72
C TYR A 32 0.57 -0.39 -20.89
N SER A 33 -0.16 -0.93 -21.87
CA SER A 33 -0.25 -2.38 -22.03
C SER A 33 -0.28 -2.79 -23.50
N LYS A 34 0.22 -4.02 -23.77
CA LYS A 34 0.16 -4.64 -25.09
C LYS A 34 0.11 -6.16 -24.95
N PHE A 35 -0.63 -6.80 -25.83
CA PHE A 35 -0.74 -8.26 -25.90
C PHE A 35 0.02 -8.80 -27.11
N PHE A 36 0.75 -9.89 -26.89
CA PHE A 36 1.53 -10.60 -27.90
C PHE A 36 1.00 -12.03 -28.03
N SER A 37 0.23 -12.27 -29.10
CA SER A 37 -0.34 -13.58 -29.40
C SER A 37 0.73 -14.54 -29.92
N ASP A 38 0.73 -15.78 -29.43
CA ASP A 38 1.64 -16.83 -29.90
C ASP A 38 1.46 -17.10 -31.40
N SER A 39 0.22 -17.13 -31.88
CA SER A 39 -0.07 -17.37 -33.30
C SER A 39 0.45 -16.26 -34.21
N LYS A 40 0.38 -15.01 -33.77
CA LYS A 40 0.81 -13.85 -34.54
C LYS A 40 2.35 -13.72 -34.62
N PHE A 41 3.05 -14.12 -33.55
CA PHE A 41 4.49 -13.95 -33.44
C PHE A 41 5.29 -15.24 -33.62
N GLY A 42 4.65 -16.33 -34.05
CA GLY A 42 5.32 -17.57 -34.42
C GLY A 42 5.71 -18.48 -33.26
N GLY A 43 4.94 -18.44 -32.16
CA GLY A 43 5.06 -19.33 -31.02
C GLY A 43 5.29 -18.64 -29.68
N LYS A 44 5.18 -19.42 -28.62
CA LYS A 44 5.28 -18.97 -27.22
C LYS A 44 6.56 -18.20 -26.92
N ASP A 45 7.71 -18.71 -27.36
CA ASP A 45 9.03 -18.14 -27.05
C ASP A 45 9.28 -16.84 -27.80
N LYS A 46 8.94 -16.79 -29.09
CA LYS A 46 9.05 -15.56 -29.87
C LYS A 46 8.09 -14.47 -29.40
N ALA A 47 6.88 -14.83 -29.01
CA ALA A 47 5.93 -13.90 -28.40
C ALA A 47 6.45 -13.36 -27.05
N LEU A 48 7.15 -14.18 -26.26
CA LEU A 48 7.80 -13.73 -25.02
C LEU A 48 8.94 -12.75 -25.29
N GLU A 49 9.81 -13.03 -26.24
CA GLU A 49 10.91 -12.13 -26.62
C GLU A 49 10.36 -10.75 -27.02
N MET A 50 9.31 -10.72 -27.83
CA MET A 50 8.64 -9.48 -28.24
C MET A 50 8.02 -8.75 -27.03
N ALA A 51 7.44 -9.49 -26.10
CA ALA A 51 6.89 -8.92 -24.88
C ALA A 51 7.97 -8.30 -23.97
N ILE A 52 9.11 -8.95 -23.85
CA ILE A 52 10.28 -8.43 -23.09
C ILE A 52 10.80 -7.15 -23.73
N SER A 53 11.03 -7.16 -25.04
CA SER A 53 11.48 -5.97 -25.80
C SER A 53 10.50 -4.80 -25.64
N GLN A 54 9.21 -5.03 -25.78
CA GLN A 54 8.18 -4.00 -25.60
C GLN A 54 8.16 -3.45 -24.17
N LYS A 55 8.39 -4.31 -23.17
CA LYS A 55 8.47 -3.87 -21.77
C LYS A 55 9.64 -2.92 -21.55
N GLU A 56 10.79 -3.21 -22.16
CA GLU A 56 11.98 -2.34 -22.08
C GLU A 56 11.72 -0.98 -22.72
N GLU A 57 11.09 -0.94 -23.89
CA GLU A 57 10.68 0.29 -24.55
C GLU A 57 9.71 1.11 -23.70
N LEU A 58 8.68 0.45 -23.12
CA LEU A 58 7.73 1.09 -22.21
C LEU A 58 8.41 1.62 -20.95
N ASN A 59 9.38 0.91 -20.40
CA ASN A 59 10.15 1.37 -19.24
C ASN A 59 10.96 2.61 -19.58
N LYS A 60 11.64 2.66 -20.75
CA LYS A 60 12.36 3.85 -21.21
C LYS A 60 11.44 5.05 -21.36
N LEU A 61 10.27 4.87 -21.99
CA LEU A 61 9.26 5.91 -22.14
C LEU A 61 8.77 6.43 -20.78
N ILE A 62 8.55 5.52 -19.82
CA ILE A 62 8.04 5.87 -18.49
C ILE A 62 9.07 6.57 -17.62
N ILE A 63 10.37 6.26 -17.76
CA ILE A 63 11.45 6.95 -17.06
C ILE A 63 11.43 8.45 -17.37
N GLY A 64 11.12 8.84 -18.62
CA GLY A 64 10.94 10.24 -19.02
C GLY A 64 9.72 10.96 -18.43
N ILE A 65 8.78 10.20 -17.82
CA ILE A 65 7.57 10.76 -17.20
C ILE A 65 7.78 10.87 -15.69
N PRO A 66 7.85 12.07 -15.09
CA PRO A 66 8.04 12.22 -13.66
C PRO A 66 6.86 11.62 -12.87
N LYS A 67 7.15 10.99 -11.75
CA LYS A 67 6.12 10.50 -10.84
C LYS A 67 5.40 11.68 -10.20
N LYS A 68 4.09 11.74 -10.40
CA LYS A 68 3.26 12.71 -9.67
C LYS A 68 3.15 12.26 -8.20
N PRO A 69 3.31 13.18 -7.24
CA PRO A 69 3.08 12.85 -5.85
C PRO A 69 1.61 12.40 -5.66
N THR A 70 1.42 11.28 -5.05
CA THR A 70 0.08 10.81 -4.68
C THR A 70 -0.36 11.54 -3.42
N LYS A 71 -1.45 12.30 -3.50
CA LYS A 71 -2.09 12.85 -2.30
C LYS A 71 -2.55 11.70 -1.41
N ARG A 72 -2.13 11.74 -0.17
CA ARG A 72 -2.52 10.76 0.82
C ARG A 72 -4.00 10.92 1.15
N ARG A 73 -4.75 9.82 1.06
CA ARG A 73 -6.13 9.78 1.54
C ARG A 73 -6.12 9.58 3.05
N VAL A 74 -6.64 10.54 3.79
CA VAL A 74 -6.92 10.39 5.22
C VAL A 74 -8.26 9.66 5.35
N VAL A 75 -8.22 8.42 5.86
CA VAL A 75 -9.43 7.64 6.11
C VAL A 75 -9.95 8.01 7.51
N THR A 76 -11.22 8.34 7.60
CA THR A 76 -11.87 8.76 8.85
C THR A 76 -12.78 7.68 9.45
N THR A 77 -13.14 6.68 8.66
CA THR A 77 -14.02 5.58 9.09
C THR A 77 -13.47 4.21 8.66
N ASP A 78 -13.54 3.22 9.53
CA ASP A 78 -13.24 1.82 9.25
C ASP A 78 -14.20 0.93 10.05
N LYS A 79 -14.78 -0.08 9.41
CA LYS A 79 -15.71 -1.03 10.04
C LYS A 79 -15.07 -1.83 11.19
N ARG A 80 -13.75 -1.96 11.19
CA ARG A 80 -12.99 -2.66 12.25
C ARG A 80 -12.69 -1.78 13.47
N ASN A 81 -12.98 -0.50 13.40
CA ASN A 81 -12.74 0.42 14.49
C ASN A 81 -13.84 0.27 15.56
N THR A 82 -13.46 -0.11 16.77
CA THR A 82 -14.36 -0.32 17.92
C THR A 82 -14.50 0.91 18.83
N THR A 83 -13.63 1.92 18.68
CA THR A 83 -13.63 3.13 19.51
C THR A 83 -14.47 4.26 18.93
N GLY A 84 -14.97 4.12 17.71
CA GLY A 84 -15.69 5.15 16.97
C GLY A 84 -14.80 6.20 16.30
N VAL A 85 -13.52 6.26 16.63
CA VAL A 85 -12.55 7.19 16.03
C VAL A 85 -11.36 6.44 15.47
N LEU A 86 -11.14 6.56 14.16
CA LEU A 86 -10.03 5.89 13.49
C LEU A 86 -8.69 6.45 13.97
N GLY A 87 -7.74 5.57 14.25
CA GLY A 87 -6.44 5.92 14.81
C GLY A 87 -6.37 5.90 16.33
N VAL A 88 -7.50 5.62 16.99
CA VAL A 88 -7.61 5.34 18.42
C VAL A 88 -7.94 3.86 18.60
N SER A 89 -7.15 3.15 19.38
CA SER A 89 -7.36 1.72 19.66
C SER A 89 -7.08 1.39 21.12
N ARG A 90 -7.87 0.45 21.66
CA ARG A 90 -7.61 -0.14 22.99
C ARG A 90 -6.53 -1.21 22.82
N THR A 91 -5.41 -1.06 23.51
CA THR A 91 -4.26 -1.95 23.41
C THR A 91 -3.80 -2.41 24.79
N SER A 92 -3.23 -3.60 24.86
CA SER A 92 -2.55 -4.11 26.06
C SER A 92 -1.03 -4.05 25.85
N LYS A 93 -0.33 -3.48 26.82
CA LYS A 93 1.13 -3.37 26.80
C LYS A 93 1.73 -4.08 28.00
N LYS A 94 2.93 -4.60 27.85
CA LYS A 94 3.72 -5.16 28.96
C LYS A 94 4.61 -4.09 29.54
N ALA A 95 4.60 -3.94 30.87
CA ALA A 95 5.55 -3.13 31.61
C ALA A 95 6.88 -3.87 31.77
N PRO A 96 7.99 -3.17 32.09
CA PRO A 96 9.29 -3.79 32.34
C PRO A 96 9.28 -4.87 33.42
N ASN A 97 8.35 -4.79 34.37
CA ASN A 97 8.15 -5.78 35.45
C ASN A 97 7.33 -7.02 35.00
N GLY A 98 7.04 -7.17 33.70
CA GLY A 98 6.27 -8.29 33.13
C GLY A 98 4.76 -8.21 33.29
N LYS A 99 4.24 -7.24 34.03
CA LYS A 99 2.78 -7.03 34.19
C LYS A 99 2.16 -6.37 32.96
N SER A 100 0.99 -6.85 32.55
CA SER A 100 0.23 -6.24 31.46
C SER A 100 -0.65 -5.11 31.97
N TYR A 101 -0.78 -4.04 31.19
CA TYR A 101 -1.69 -2.95 31.45
C TYR A 101 -2.41 -2.53 30.17
N ASN A 102 -3.67 -2.11 30.32
CA ASN A 102 -4.47 -1.65 29.20
C ASN A 102 -4.34 -0.14 29.02
N CYS A 103 -4.32 0.31 27.78
CA CYS A 103 -4.28 1.72 27.42
C CYS A 103 -5.02 1.99 26.12
N TYR A 104 -5.40 3.23 25.89
CA TYR A 104 -5.82 3.73 24.59
C TYR A 104 -4.60 4.31 23.88
N THR A 105 -4.31 3.77 22.71
CA THR A 105 -3.21 4.22 21.87
C THR A 105 -3.74 5.03 20.69
N VAL A 106 -3.20 6.22 20.52
CA VAL A 106 -3.45 7.11 19.40
C VAL A 106 -2.28 7.05 18.45
N SER A 107 -2.53 6.84 17.18
CA SER A 107 -1.50 6.86 16.15
C SER A 107 -1.84 7.89 15.07
N TRP A 108 -0.84 8.59 14.58
CA TRP A 108 -0.97 9.52 13.46
C TRP A 108 0.31 9.55 12.64
N ARG A 109 0.21 10.04 11.42
CA ARG A 109 1.34 10.16 10.51
C ARG A 109 1.44 11.59 10.01
N PRO A 110 2.27 12.44 10.62
CA PRO A 110 2.41 13.84 10.21
C PRO A 110 3.03 13.98 8.82
N GLN A 111 3.86 13.03 8.42
CA GLN A 111 4.54 13.02 7.12
C GLN A 111 4.54 11.60 6.53
N PRO A 112 4.73 11.47 5.20
CA PRO A 112 4.93 10.16 4.58
C PRO A 112 6.06 9.39 5.26
N LYS A 113 5.82 8.09 5.52
CA LYS A 113 6.76 7.18 6.20
C LYS A 113 7.07 7.48 7.68
N VAL A 114 6.56 8.58 8.24
CA VAL A 114 6.73 8.91 9.66
C VAL A 114 5.45 8.58 10.42
N GLN A 115 5.52 7.69 11.39
CA GLN A 115 4.41 7.35 12.28
C GLN A 115 4.74 7.77 13.71
N LYS A 116 3.81 8.46 14.36
CA LYS A 116 3.87 8.82 15.77
C LYS A 116 2.71 8.17 16.52
N SER A 117 2.91 7.87 17.79
CA SER A 117 1.86 7.32 18.65
C SER A 117 2.05 7.78 20.10
N THR A 118 0.95 7.89 20.81
CA THR A 118 0.89 8.17 22.23
C THR A 118 -0.14 7.27 22.89
N SER A 119 0.09 6.86 24.12
CA SER A 119 -0.81 5.97 24.86
C SER A 119 -1.24 6.57 26.18
N PHE A 120 -2.52 6.39 26.51
CA PHE A 120 -3.12 6.83 27.78
C PHE A 120 -3.51 5.61 28.61
N SER A 121 -2.92 5.47 29.79
CA SER A 121 -3.14 4.33 30.66
C SER A 121 -4.56 4.37 31.26
N ILE A 122 -5.29 3.27 31.12
CA ILE A 122 -6.61 3.11 31.71
C ILE A 122 -6.52 3.04 33.24
N LYS A 123 -5.46 2.41 33.75
CA LYS A 123 -5.22 2.34 35.20
C LYS A 123 -4.99 3.73 35.83
N LYS A 124 -4.34 4.66 35.10
CA LYS A 124 -4.03 6.00 35.60
C LYS A 124 -5.21 6.97 35.49
N TYR A 125 -5.95 6.92 34.39
CA TYR A 125 -6.96 7.92 34.05
C TYR A 125 -8.42 7.41 34.13
N GLY A 126 -8.61 6.09 34.21
CA GLY A 126 -9.92 5.44 34.03
C GLY A 126 -10.26 5.21 32.55
N GLU A 127 -11.21 4.31 32.29
CA GLU A 127 -11.58 3.89 30.93
C GLU A 127 -12.11 5.07 30.09
N GLU A 128 -13.09 5.80 30.61
CA GLU A 128 -13.75 6.90 29.88
C GLU A 128 -12.78 8.06 29.62
N LYS A 129 -12.08 8.50 30.65
CA LYS A 129 -11.15 9.64 30.54
C LYS A 129 -9.94 9.33 29.64
N ALA A 130 -9.41 8.12 29.70
CA ALA A 130 -8.33 7.70 28.80
C ALA A 130 -8.78 7.67 27.34
N LEU A 131 -10.00 7.20 27.06
CA LEU A 131 -10.59 7.22 25.73
C LEU A 131 -10.82 8.64 25.22
N GLU A 132 -11.40 9.49 26.06
CA GLU A 132 -11.65 10.90 25.73
C GLU A 132 -10.37 11.66 25.40
N MET A 133 -9.32 11.51 26.23
CA MET A 133 -8.01 12.09 25.96
C MET A 133 -7.40 11.59 24.65
N ALA A 134 -7.56 10.31 24.34
CA ALA A 134 -7.08 9.71 23.09
C ALA A 134 -7.81 10.28 21.88
N ILE A 135 -9.13 10.40 21.94
CA ILE A 135 -9.97 10.98 20.89
C ILE A 135 -9.62 12.45 20.66
N GLN A 136 -9.48 13.22 21.72
CA GLN A 136 -9.13 14.64 21.65
C GLN A 136 -7.77 14.84 20.98
N LEU A 137 -6.75 14.06 21.37
CA LEU A 137 -5.44 14.12 20.75
C LEU A 137 -5.49 13.74 19.25
N ARG A 138 -6.29 12.73 18.90
CA ARG A 138 -6.45 12.33 17.49
C ARG A 138 -7.06 13.47 16.66
N LEU A 139 -8.09 14.11 17.15
CA LEU A 139 -8.74 15.25 16.47
C LEU A 139 -7.77 16.44 16.32
N GLU A 140 -6.97 16.72 17.33
CA GLU A 140 -5.92 17.75 17.27
C GLU A 140 -4.84 17.45 16.22
N LYS A 141 -4.48 16.17 16.03
CA LYS A 141 -3.43 15.75 15.07
C LYS A 141 -3.94 15.53 13.64
N LEU A 142 -5.25 15.42 13.42
CA LEU A 142 -5.85 15.23 12.08
C LEU A 142 -5.41 16.28 11.05
N PRO A 143 -5.37 17.59 11.34
CA PRO A 143 -4.92 18.59 10.39
C PRO A 143 -3.46 18.43 9.95
N GLN A 144 -2.62 17.81 10.79
CA GLN A 144 -1.21 17.58 10.49
C GLN A 144 -0.97 16.39 9.52
N MET A 145 -2.03 15.64 9.18
CA MET A 145 -1.94 14.43 8.35
C MET A 145 -2.25 14.67 6.87
N GLN A 146 -2.25 15.89 6.41
CA GLN A 146 -2.53 16.26 5.01
C GLN A 146 -1.44 15.83 4.03
#